data_238811c10fdde44408a1af993b1b4464
#
_entry.id   238811c10fdde44408a1af993b1b4464
#
_cell.length_a   1.000
_cell.length_b   1.000
_cell.length_c   1.000
_cell.angle_alpha   90.00
_cell.angle_beta   90.00
_cell.angle_gamma   90.00
#
_symmetry.space_group_name_H-M   'P 1'
#
loop_
_entity.id
_entity.type
_entity.pdbx_description
1 polymer ?
#
loop_
_entity_poly.entity_id
_entity_poly.type
_entity_poly.pdbx_seq_one_letter_code
_entity_poly.pdbx_strand_id
1 'polypeptide(L)'
;VPFYAASLFTIINLIYGYFVLPESLKKENRRRFDIKRANPIGTLLSLKRYPLIWGLLICIVLFNIAQHSKHSTWSFFVIENFGWDEKLVGYSLGFIGLLAAIVQGGLIRLIIPKLGKVKSLYLGMTFYIAGLFLFSTADEGWMVFAFAIPLSLGGLCGPALQGIMTNNIPDNEQGEFQGGITSLISLTSIVGPLIMTNLFYFFTNNKEAIYFPGAPFLLAAIISTLGLIVAVNFLNKSNLKT
;
A
#
# COMPACT_ATOMS: atom_id res chain seq x y z
N VAL A 1 -12.71 -3.79 24.65
CA VAL A 1 -12.90 -5.17 24.16
C VAL A 1 -12.10 -5.45 22.89
N PRO A 2 -12.12 -4.61 21.79
CA PRO A 2 -11.42 -4.94 20.55
C PRO A 2 -9.91 -5.14 20.72
N PHE A 3 -9.24 -4.32 21.53
CA PHE A 3 -7.79 -4.41 21.76
C PHE A 3 -7.38 -5.70 22.48
N TYR A 4 -8.19 -6.20 23.42
CA TYR A 4 -7.92 -7.48 24.08
C TYR A 4 -8.09 -8.66 23.13
N ALA A 5 -9.10 -8.62 22.25
CA ALA A 5 -9.25 -9.62 21.21
C ALA A 5 -8.08 -9.62 20.24
N ALA A 6 -7.63 -8.45 19.77
CA ALA A 6 -6.46 -8.32 18.92
C ALA A 6 -5.19 -8.85 19.59
N SER A 7 -4.97 -8.55 20.88
CA SER A 7 -3.85 -9.07 21.64
C SER A 7 -3.86 -10.60 21.73
N LEU A 8 -5.04 -11.19 22.01
CA LEU A 8 -5.19 -12.64 22.07
C LEU A 8 -4.84 -13.30 20.74
N PHE A 9 -5.37 -12.80 19.62
CA PHE A 9 -5.05 -13.31 18.29
C PHE A 9 -3.56 -13.16 17.96
N THR A 10 -2.93 -12.07 18.37
CA THR A 10 -1.48 -11.86 18.17
C THR A 10 -0.66 -12.89 18.93
N ILE A 11 -1.03 -13.20 20.18
CA ILE A 11 -0.36 -14.24 20.99
C ILE A 11 -0.53 -15.62 20.36
N ILE A 12 -1.76 -15.96 19.93
CA ILE A 12 -2.03 -17.23 19.23
C ILE A 12 -1.17 -17.34 17.97
N ASN A 13 -1.10 -16.27 17.18
CA ASN A 13 -0.30 -16.22 15.96
C ASN A 13 1.21 -16.37 16.24
N LEU A 14 1.71 -15.75 17.31
CA LEU A 14 3.09 -15.90 17.76
C LEU A 14 3.41 -17.37 18.13
N ILE A 15 2.53 -17.99 18.93
CA ILE A 15 2.68 -19.40 19.33
C ILE A 15 2.66 -20.31 18.10
N TYR A 16 1.68 -20.13 17.22
CA TYR A 16 1.59 -20.88 15.97
C TYR A 16 2.86 -20.70 15.11
N GLY A 17 3.31 -19.45 14.91
CA GLY A 17 4.52 -19.17 14.14
C GLY A 17 5.76 -19.83 14.70
N TYR A 18 5.91 -19.83 16.02
CA TYR A 18 7.07 -20.42 16.70
C TYR A 18 7.11 -21.97 16.60
N PHE A 19 5.97 -22.64 16.74
CA PHE A 19 5.93 -24.11 16.79
C PHE A 19 5.65 -24.77 15.43
N VAL A 20 4.99 -24.10 14.50
CA VAL A 20 4.49 -24.73 13.27
C VAL A 20 5.27 -24.27 12.02
N LEU A 21 5.80 -23.04 12.00
CA LEU A 21 6.52 -22.56 10.82
C LEU A 21 7.97 -23.06 10.82
N PRO A 22 8.36 -23.89 9.83
CA PRO A 22 9.74 -24.29 9.66
C PRO A 22 10.57 -23.11 9.14
N GLU A 23 11.84 -23.07 9.53
CA GLU A 23 12.80 -22.12 8.99
C GLU A 23 13.03 -22.38 7.49
N SER A 24 12.64 -21.44 6.66
CA SER A 24 12.72 -21.57 5.19
C SER A 24 14.13 -21.40 4.63
N LEU A 25 15.03 -20.68 5.35
CA LEU A 25 16.39 -20.45 4.89
C LEU A 25 17.29 -21.62 5.26
N LYS A 26 17.83 -22.32 4.26
CA LYS A 26 18.77 -23.42 4.44
C LYS A 26 19.99 -22.97 5.25
N LYS A 27 20.51 -23.84 6.13
CA LYS A 27 21.65 -23.55 7.02
C LYS A 27 22.88 -23.03 6.27
N GLU A 28 23.12 -23.54 5.08
CA GLU A 28 24.25 -23.17 4.20
C GLU A 28 24.17 -21.72 3.71
N ASN A 29 22.95 -21.18 3.56
CA ASN A 29 22.70 -19.83 3.08
C ASN A 29 22.56 -18.81 4.22
N ARG A 30 22.62 -19.24 5.50
CA ARG A 30 22.50 -18.36 6.65
C ARG A 30 23.76 -17.54 6.84
N ARG A 31 23.61 -16.24 6.97
CA ARG A 31 24.69 -15.31 7.32
C ARG A 31 24.76 -15.11 8.85
N ARG A 32 25.95 -14.83 9.36
CA ARG A 32 26.11 -14.40 10.75
C ARG A 32 25.42 -13.04 10.96
N PHE A 33 24.79 -12.88 12.10
CA PHE A 33 24.19 -11.60 12.49
C PHE A 33 25.28 -10.54 12.63
N ASP A 34 25.12 -9.41 11.94
CA ASP A 34 26.00 -8.25 12.01
C ASP A 34 25.18 -6.99 12.23
N ILE A 35 25.28 -6.41 13.42
CA ILE A 35 24.53 -5.21 13.83
C ILE A 35 24.87 -3.99 12.98
N LYS A 36 26.07 -3.93 12.39
CA LYS A 36 26.47 -2.83 11.50
C LYS A 36 25.66 -2.82 10.20
N ARG A 37 25.14 -3.97 9.78
CA ARG A 37 24.25 -4.13 8.63
C ARG A 37 22.79 -3.82 8.96
N ALA A 38 22.42 -3.76 10.23
CA ALA A 38 21.08 -3.35 10.67
C ALA A 38 20.85 -1.82 10.56
N ASN A 39 21.66 -1.11 9.78
CA ASN A 39 21.50 0.31 9.48
C ASN A 39 20.53 0.50 8.31
N PRO A 40 19.33 1.08 8.51
CA PRO A 40 18.33 1.27 7.46
C PRO A 40 18.87 2.06 6.25
N ILE A 41 19.66 3.10 6.51
CA ILE A 41 20.25 3.94 5.45
C ILE A 41 21.28 3.13 4.66
N GLY A 42 22.14 2.38 5.34
CA GLY A 42 23.11 1.50 4.70
C GLY A 42 22.45 0.43 3.83
N THR A 43 21.38 -0.17 4.33
CA THR A 43 20.56 -1.13 3.58
C THR A 43 19.97 -0.52 2.31
N LEU A 44 19.36 0.66 2.41
CA LEU A 44 18.81 1.35 1.25
C LEU A 44 19.90 1.72 0.21
N LEU A 45 21.08 2.15 0.68
CA LEU A 45 22.21 2.43 -0.19
C LEU A 45 22.74 1.16 -0.89
N SER A 46 22.74 0.02 -0.20
CA SER A 46 23.16 -1.26 -0.78
C SER A 46 22.23 -1.71 -1.92
N LEU A 47 20.94 -1.38 -1.85
CA LEU A 47 19.94 -1.71 -2.88
C LEU A 47 20.13 -0.91 -4.19
N LYS A 48 20.92 0.17 -4.20
CA LYS A 48 21.27 0.90 -5.44
C LYS A 48 21.98 0.03 -6.47
N ARG A 49 22.66 -1.05 -6.05
CA ARG A 49 23.26 -2.03 -6.95
C ARG A 49 22.27 -2.78 -7.83
N TYR A 50 20.98 -2.72 -7.46
CA TYR A 50 19.89 -3.29 -8.24
C TYR A 50 19.01 -2.17 -8.84
N PRO A 51 19.29 -1.67 -10.07
CA PRO A 51 18.59 -0.51 -10.64
C PRO A 51 17.07 -0.70 -10.73
N LEU A 52 16.63 -1.92 -11.08
CA LEU A 52 15.20 -2.26 -11.12
C LEU A 52 14.56 -2.09 -9.74
N ILE A 53 15.19 -2.67 -8.70
CA ILE A 53 14.70 -2.61 -7.34
C ILE A 53 14.61 -1.16 -6.86
N TRP A 54 15.61 -0.35 -7.16
CA TRP A 54 15.63 1.06 -6.80
C TRP A 54 14.44 1.84 -7.39
N GLY A 55 14.11 1.61 -8.66
CA GLY A 55 12.93 2.20 -9.29
C GLY A 55 11.61 1.73 -8.65
N LEU A 56 11.52 0.43 -8.33
CA LEU A 56 10.34 -0.13 -7.68
C LEU A 56 10.21 0.31 -6.21
N LEU A 57 11.31 0.62 -5.50
CA LEU A 57 11.27 1.22 -4.17
C LEU A 57 10.66 2.63 -4.21
N ILE A 58 10.98 3.43 -5.22
CA ILE A 58 10.32 4.73 -5.44
C ILE A 58 8.81 4.52 -5.64
N CYS A 59 8.43 3.54 -6.45
CA CYS A 59 7.02 3.19 -6.66
C CYS A 59 6.34 2.80 -5.33
N ILE A 60 6.99 1.99 -4.46
CA ILE A 60 6.47 1.65 -3.12
C ILE A 60 6.25 2.90 -2.26
N VAL A 61 7.22 3.80 -2.21
CA VAL A 61 7.12 5.04 -1.43
C VAL A 61 5.94 5.87 -1.90
N LEU A 62 5.82 6.13 -3.21
CA LEU A 62 4.71 6.89 -3.78
C LEU A 62 3.36 6.23 -3.52
N PHE A 63 3.27 4.92 -3.71
CA PHE A 63 2.04 4.16 -3.45
C PHE A 63 1.63 4.20 -1.97
N ASN A 64 2.60 4.05 -1.03
CA ASN A 64 2.31 4.11 0.40
C ASN A 64 1.90 5.53 0.84
N ILE A 65 2.55 6.59 0.33
CA ILE A 65 2.10 7.97 0.58
C ILE A 65 0.65 8.15 0.11
N ALA A 66 0.33 7.69 -1.10
CA ALA A 66 -1.03 7.78 -1.64
C ALA A 66 -2.06 7.03 -0.78
N GLN A 67 -1.70 5.88 -0.19
CA GLN A 67 -2.60 5.13 0.69
C GLN A 67 -3.04 5.91 1.94
N HIS A 68 -2.23 6.86 2.40
CA HIS A 68 -2.58 7.67 3.55
C HIS A 68 -3.75 8.62 3.30
N SER A 69 -4.11 8.93 2.04
CA SER A 69 -5.36 9.64 1.72
C SER A 69 -6.58 8.92 2.29
N LYS A 70 -6.61 7.59 2.15
CA LYS A 70 -7.69 6.76 2.71
C LYS A 70 -7.53 6.55 4.22
N HIS A 71 -6.33 6.15 4.67
CA HIS A 71 -6.13 5.75 6.06
C HIS A 71 -6.24 6.90 7.05
N SER A 72 -5.88 8.13 6.64
CA SER A 72 -5.80 9.29 7.53
C SER A 72 -6.98 10.25 7.38
N THR A 73 -7.66 10.29 6.21
CA THR A 73 -8.71 11.28 5.97
C THR A 73 -10.09 10.68 5.72
N TRP A 74 -10.23 9.34 5.69
CA TRP A 74 -11.50 8.69 5.38
C TRP A 74 -12.67 9.18 6.22
N SER A 75 -12.56 9.06 7.54
CA SER A 75 -13.63 9.43 8.45
C SER A 75 -13.96 10.93 8.36
N PHE A 76 -12.94 11.77 8.27
CA PHE A 76 -13.13 13.21 8.08
C PHE A 76 -13.85 13.52 6.77
N PHE A 77 -13.44 12.88 5.68
CA PHE A 77 -14.04 13.08 4.37
C PHE A 77 -15.52 12.70 4.33
N VAL A 78 -15.88 11.51 4.83
CA VAL A 78 -17.29 11.06 4.75
C VAL A 78 -18.21 11.81 5.72
N ILE A 79 -17.70 12.25 6.87
CA ILE A 79 -18.44 13.11 7.80
C ILE A 79 -18.62 14.49 7.19
N GLU A 80 -17.56 15.12 6.71
CA GLU A 80 -17.58 16.47 6.15
C GLU A 80 -18.44 16.57 4.89
N ASN A 81 -18.27 15.60 3.97
CA ASN A 81 -18.88 15.66 2.64
C ASN A 81 -20.34 15.18 2.62
N PHE A 82 -20.67 14.18 3.46
CA PHE A 82 -21.98 13.53 3.43
C PHE A 82 -22.78 13.65 4.75
N GLY A 83 -22.19 14.25 5.81
CA GLY A 83 -22.83 14.35 7.11
C GLY A 83 -23.05 13.00 7.80
N TRP A 84 -22.20 11.99 7.52
CA TRP A 84 -22.38 10.64 8.05
C TRP A 84 -22.15 10.58 9.56
N ASP A 85 -22.97 9.77 10.22
CA ASP A 85 -22.78 9.39 11.60
C ASP A 85 -21.71 8.28 11.75
N GLU A 86 -21.30 8.00 12.99
CA GLU A 86 -20.29 6.99 13.29
C GLU A 86 -20.67 5.58 12.79
N LYS A 87 -21.97 5.26 12.69
CA LYS A 87 -22.45 3.96 12.22
C LYS A 87 -22.23 3.80 10.72
N LEU A 88 -22.55 4.82 9.92
CA LEU A 88 -22.33 4.80 8.47
C LEU A 88 -20.84 4.79 8.14
N VAL A 89 -20.02 5.54 8.90
CA VAL A 89 -18.55 5.45 8.80
C VAL A 89 -18.10 4.01 9.06
N GLY A 90 -18.58 3.38 10.12
CA GLY A 90 -18.29 1.98 10.45
C GLY A 90 -18.71 1.01 9.35
N TYR A 91 -19.91 1.17 8.78
CA TYR A 91 -20.39 0.33 7.67
C TYR A 91 -19.52 0.49 6.41
N SER A 92 -19.11 1.70 6.09
CA SER A 92 -18.23 1.95 4.93
C SER A 92 -16.86 1.28 5.10
N LEU A 93 -16.27 1.37 6.27
CA LEU A 93 -15.01 0.70 6.58
C LEU A 93 -15.16 -0.83 6.57
N GLY A 94 -16.27 -1.35 7.10
CA GLY A 94 -16.61 -2.77 7.06
C GLY A 94 -16.76 -3.27 5.61
N PHE A 95 -17.43 -2.51 4.76
CA PHE A 95 -17.60 -2.83 3.34
C PHE A 95 -16.26 -2.84 2.60
N ILE A 96 -15.42 -1.82 2.81
CA ILE A 96 -14.05 -1.79 2.24
C ILE A 96 -13.22 -2.98 2.74
N GLY A 97 -13.34 -3.31 4.03
CA GLY A 97 -12.67 -4.48 4.61
C GLY A 97 -13.13 -5.79 3.96
N LEU A 98 -14.43 -5.95 3.70
CA LEU A 98 -14.98 -7.10 2.98
C LEU A 98 -14.44 -7.19 1.55
N LEU A 99 -14.45 -6.09 0.80
CA LEU A 99 -13.88 -6.04 -0.55
C LEU A 99 -12.39 -6.38 -0.54
N ALA A 100 -11.63 -5.84 0.42
CA ALA A 100 -10.22 -6.16 0.59
C ALA A 100 -10.00 -7.65 0.88
N ALA A 101 -10.85 -8.27 1.71
CA ALA A 101 -10.79 -9.71 1.99
C ALA A 101 -11.07 -10.54 0.72
N ILE A 102 -12.05 -10.16 -0.10
CA ILE A 102 -12.35 -10.81 -1.39
C ILE A 102 -11.16 -10.68 -2.35
N VAL A 103 -10.61 -9.50 -2.48
CA VAL A 103 -9.47 -9.26 -3.38
C VAL A 103 -8.23 -10.01 -2.90
N GLN A 104 -7.84 -9.86 -1.65
CA GLN A 104 -6.61 -10.44 -1.11
C GLN A 104 -6.73 -11.95 -0.87
N GLY A 105 -7.87 -12.43 -0.39
CA GLY A 105 -8.13 -13.84 -0.11
C GLY A 105 -8.41 -14.69 -1.36
N GLY A 106 -9.05 -14.08 -2.37
CA GLY A 106 -9.52 -14.78 -3.57
C GLY A 106 -8.88 -14.29 -4.87
N LEU A 107 -9.15 -13.05 -5.27
CA LEU A 107 -8.79 -12.54 -6.61
C LEU A 107 -7.28 -12.55 -6.88
N ILE A 108 -6.44 -12.26 -5.89
CA ILE A 108 -4.97 -12.31 -6.04
C ILE A 108 -4.52 -13.69 -6.50
N ARG A 109 -5.07 -14.75 -5.91
CA ARG A 109 -4.71 -16.15 -6.24
C ARG A 109 -5.13 -16.56 -7.65
N LEU A 110 -6.12 -15.89 -8.23
CA LEU A 110 -6.62 -16.15 -9.59
C LEU A 110 -5.93 -15.24 -10.62
N ILE A 111 -5.75 -13.96 -10.30
CA ILE A 111 -5.28 -12.95 -11.26
C ILE A 111 -3.77 -13.02 -11.45
N ILE A 112 -3.00 -13.05 -10.37
CA ILE A 112 -1.52 -13.02 -10.46
C ILE A 112 -0.96 -14.23 -11.22
N PRO A 113 -1.42 -15.48 -11.01
CA PRO A 113 -0.93 -16.62 -11.82
C PRO A 113 -1.34 -16.56 -13.28
N LYS A 114 -2.51 -15.99 -13.60
CA LYS A 114 -3.01 -15.92 -14.98
C LYS A 114 -2.40 -14.78 -15.79
N LEU A 115 -2.28 -13.61 -15.21
CA LEU A 115 -1.78 -12.41 -15.90
C LEU A 115 -0.28 -12.19 -15.74
N GLY A 116 0.35 -12.86 -14.77
CA GLY A 116 1.71 -12.55 -14.34
C GLY A 116 1.78 -11.33 -13.41
N LYS A 117 2.91 -11.20 -12.69
CA LYS A 117 3.08 -10.15 -11.66
C LYS A 117 3.07 -8.74 -12.26
N VAL A 118 3.71 -8.53 -13.41
CA VAL A 118 3.85 -7.19 -14.04
C VAL A 118 2.50 -6.66 -14.52
N LYS A 119 1.73 -7.47 -15.25
CA LYS A 119 0.41 -7.06 -15.72
C LYS A 119 -0.58 -6.87 -14.56
N SER A 120 -0.48 -7.70 -13.53
CA SER A 120 -1.29 -7.56 -12.31
C SER A 120 -0.97 -6.28 -11.55
N LEU A 121 0.30 -5.86 -11.51
CA LEU A 121 0.70 -4.57 -10.96
C LEU A 121 0.07 -3.41 -11.73
N TYR A 122 0.20 -3.39 -13.05
CA TYR A 122 -0.38 -2.33 -13.87
C TYR A 122 -1.90 -2.27 -13.73
N LEU A 123 -2.58 -3.41 -13.80
CA LEU A 123 -4.03 -3.50 -13.61
C LEU A 123 -4.44 -2.96 -12.24
N GLY A 124 -3.80 -3.42 -11.17
CA GLY A 124 -4.08 -2.96 -9.81
C GLY A 124 -3.85 -1.46 -9.64
N MET A 125 -2.72 -0.93 -10.14
CA MET A 125 -2.45 0.51 -10.05
C MET A 125 -3.46 1.34 -10.85
N THR A 126 -3.86 0.89 -12.04
CA THR A 126 -4.87 1.58 -12.84
C THR A 126 -6.22 1.65 -12.11
N PHE A 127 -6.68 0.54 -11.55
CA PHE A 127 -7.91 0.52 -10.74
C PHE A 127 -7.79 1.36 -9.48
N TYR A 128 -6.63 1.36 -8.83
CA TYR A 128 -6.40 2.18 -7.64
C TYR A 128 -6.45 3.67 -7.96
N ILE A 129 -5.79 4.11 -9.03
CA ILE A 129 -5.80 5.49 -9.52
C ILE A 129 -7.23 5.91 -9.89
N ALA A 130 -7.94 5.07 -10.65
CA ALA A 130 -9.33 5.34 -11.02
C ALA A 130 -10.23 5.45 -9.77
N GLY A 131 -10.09 4.54 -8.80
CA GLY A 131 -10.82 4.60 -7.55
C GLY A 131 -10.54 5.88 -6.76
N LEU A 132 -9.28 6.29 -6.62
CA LEU A 132 -8.91 7.53 -5.94
C LEU A 132 -9.47 8.76 -6.65
N PHE A 133 -9.38 8.80 -7.97
CA PHE A 133 -9.95 9.89 -8.77
C PHE A 133 -11.48 9.98 -8.59
N LEU A 134 -12.18 8.86 -8.66
CA LEU A 134 -13.63 8.80 -8.43
C LEU A 134 -13.99 9.28 -7.01
N PHE A 135 -13.23 8.86 -5.98
CA PHE A 135 -13.44 9.37 -4.62
C PHE A 135 -13.21 10.87 -4.50
N SER A 136 -12.30 11.43 -5.27
CA SER A 136 -12.06 12.87 -5.24
C SER A 136 -13.27 13.69 -5.72
N THR A 137 -14.12 13.10 -6.57
CA THR A 137 -15.30 13.71 -7.17
C THR A 137 -16.62 13.23 -6.58
N ALA A 138 -16.57 12.42 -5.50
CA ALA A 138 -17.77 11.89 -4.89
C ALA A 138 -18.53 12.97 -4.14
N ASP A 139 -19.80 13.20 -4.51
CA ASP A 139 -20.71 14.18 -3.93
C ASP A 139 -21.95 13.54 -3.30
N GLU A 140 -22.17 12.24 -3.50
CA GLU A 140 -23.27 11.49 -2.88
C GLU A 140 -22.79 10.26 -2.13
N GLY A 141 -23.42 9.94 -0.99
CA GLY A 141 -23.00 8.87 -0.10
C GLY A 141 -22.97 7.45 -0.72
N TRP A 142 -23.85 7.14 -1.70
CA TRP A 142 -23.84 5.85 -2.38
C TRP A 142 -22.57 5.65 -3.24
N MET A 143 -21.98 6.75 -3.73
CA MET A 143 -20.74 6.71 -4.53
C MET A 143 -19.58 6.13 -3.74
N VAL A 144 -19.58 6.30 -2.41
CA VAL A 144 -18.57 5.71 -1.52
C VAL A 144 -18.49 4.19 -1.69
N PHE A 145 -19.65 3.53 -1.73
CA PHE A 145 -19.72 2.08 -1.87
C PHE A 145 -19.38 1.64 -3.29
N ALA A 146 -19.86 2.35 -4.31
CA ALA A 146 -19.56 2.05 -5.70
C ALA A 146 -18.05 2.22 -6.02
N PHE A 147 -17.46 3.33 -5.59
CA PHE A 147 -16.06 3.65 -5.88
C PHE A 147 -15.06 2.84 -5.01
N ALA A 148 -15.53 2.27 -3.90
CA ALA A 148 -14.76 1.32 -3.12
C ALA A 148 -14.39 0.04 -3.92
N ILE A 149 -15.18 -0.33 -4.93
CA ILE A 149 -14.91 -1.52 -5.75
C ILE A 149 -13.60 -1.35 -6.55
N PRO A 150 -13.45 -0.36 -7.45
CA PRO A 150 -12.20 -0.16 -8.15
C PRO A 150 -11.04 0.14 -7.18
N LEU A 151 -11.26 0.92 -6.13
CA LEU A 151 -10.23 1.19 -5.13
C LEU A 151 -9.68 -0.10 -4.49
N SER A 152 -10.57 -1.05 -4.16
CA SER A 152 -10.18 -2.31 -3.52
C SER A 152 -9.43 -3.25 -4.48
N LEU A 153 -9.71 -3.20 -5.79
CA LEU A 153 -8.93 -3.93 -6.81
C LEU A 153 -7.47 -3.46 -6.86
N GLY A 154 -7.20 -2.25 -6.41
CA GLY A 154 -5.83 -1.77 -6.14
C GLY A 154 -5.05 -2.64 -5.15
N GLY A 155 -5.71 -3.46 -4.35
CA GLY A 155 -5.09 -4.44 -3.46
C GLY A 155 -4.18 -5.46 -4.17
N LEU A 156 -4.27 -5.58 -5.51
CA LEU A 156 -3.34 -6.37 -6.33
C LEU A 156 -1.91 -5.78 -6.35
N CYS A 157 -1.75 -4.46 -6.14
CA CYS A 157 -0.47 -3.77 -6.28
C CYS A 157 0.61 -4.29 -5.34
N GLY A 158 0.30 -4.34 -4.05
CA GLY A 158 1.27 -4.71 -3.01
C GLY A 158 1.91 -6.07 -3.26
N PRO A 159 1.13 -7.16 -3.31
CA PRO A 159 1.65 -8.51 -3.57
C PRO A 159 2.36 -8.65 -4.91
N ALA A 160 1.85 -8.01 -5.97
CA ALA A 160 2.48 -8.04 -7.28
C ALA A 160 3.85 -7.35 -7.26
N LEU A 161 3.92 -6.14 -6.71
CA LEU A 161 5.14 -5.35 -6.60
C LEU A 161 6.19 -6.04 -5.72
N GLN A 162 5.79 -6.53 -4.56
CA GLN A 162 6.66 -7.28 -3.66
C GLN A 162 7.15 -8.57 -4.32
N GLY A 163 6.28 -9.30 -5.01
CA GLY A 163 6.65 -10.52 -5.71
C GLY A 163 7.63 -10.29 -6.89
N ILE A 164 7.54 -9.14 -7.58
CA ILE A 164 8.53 -8.76 -8.61
C ILE A 164 9.88 -8.51 -7.95
N MET A 165 9.91 -7.71 -6.89
CA MET A 165 11.16 -7.34 -6.24
C MET A 165 11.84 -8.52 -5.57
N THR A 166 11.10 -9.34 -4.83
CA THR A 166 11.62 -10.53 -4.14
C THR A 166 12.27 -11.51 -5.11
N ASN A 167 11.71 -11.70 -6.30
CA ASN A 167 12.29 -12.58 -7.32
C ASN A 167 13.64 -12.07 -7.89
N ASN A 168 13.98 -10.81 -7.68
CA ASN A 168 15.19 -10.19 -8.20
C ASN A 168 16.24 -9.94 -7.10
N ILE A 169 16.03 -10.47 -5.90
CA ILE A 169 16.96 -10.38 -4.78
C ILE A 169 17.37 -11.80 -4.36
N PRO A 170 18.66 -12.06 -4.15
CA PRO A 170 19.15 -13.36 -3.66
C PRO A 170 18.52 -13.75 -2.31
N ASP A 171 18.30 -15.05 -2.09
CA ASP A 171 17.65 -15.56 -0.89
C ASP A 171 18.33 -15.12 0.41
N ASN A 172 19.66 -15.03 0.41
CA ASN A 172 20.45 -14.63 1.57
C ASN A 172 20.45 -13.12 1.84
N GLU A 173 19.78 -12.31 0.99
CA GLU A 173 19.63 -10.86 1.13
C GLU A 173 18.17 -10.45 1.36
N GLN A 174 17.24 -11.40 1.35
CA GLN A 174 15.80 -11.15 1.51
C GLN A 174 15.47 -10.42 2.83
N GLY A 175 16.11 -10.79 3.93
CA GLY A 175 15.91 -10.14 5.23
C GLY A 175 16.37 -8.68 5.24
N GLU A 176 17.53 -8.40 4.66
CA GLU A 176 18.06 -7.04 4.51
C GLU A 176 17.12 -6.20 3.64
N PHE A 177 16.69 -6.76 2.52
CA PHE A 177 15.74 -6.14 1.59
C PHE A 177 14.39 -5.81 2.26
N GLN A 178 13.79 -6.76 3.00
CA GLN A 178 12.53 -6.54 3.71
C GLN A 178 12.67 -5.47 4.81
N GLY A 179 13.80 -5.46 5.51
CA GLY A 179 14.13 -4.40 6.47
C GLY A 179 14.18 -3.02 5.83
N GLY A 180 14.79 -2.90 4.63
CA GLY A 180 14.83 -1.68 3.86
C GLY A 180 13.43 -1.19 3.43
N ILE A 181 12.60 -2.09 2.91
CA ILE A 181 11.20 -1.78 2.55
C ILE A 181 10.42 -1.29 3.77
N THR A 182 10.51 -2.03 4.89
CA THR A 182 9.79 -1.67 6.12
C THR A 182 10.21 -0.30 6.62
N SER A 183 11.49 0.03 6.56
CA SER A 183 12.00 1.36 6.94
C SER A 183 11.42 2.48 6.07
N LEU A 184 11.33 2.26 4.75
CA LEU A 184 10.71 3.22 3.83
C LEU A 184 9.21 3.38 4.11
N ILE A 185 8.48 2.29 4.31
CA ILE A 185 7.05 2.31 4.65
C ILE A 185 6.84 3.06 5.98
N SER A 186 7.68 2.82 6.98
CA SER A 186 7.61 3.53 8.26
C SER A 186 7.81 5.05 8.09
N LEU A 187 8.73 5.46 7.23
CA LEU A 187 8.92 6.88 6.91
C LEU A 187 7.68 7.48 6.25
N THR A 188 7.05 6.75 5.31
CA THR A 188 5.82 7.22 4.68
C THR A 188 4.65 7.32 5.66
N SER A 189 4.65 6.50 6.72
CA SER A 189 3.64 6.53 7.79
C SER A 189 3.75 7.76 8.70
N ILE A 190 4.89 8.44 8.68
CA ILE A 190 5.06 9.73 9.37
C ILE A 190 4.64 10.87 8.43
N VAL A 191 5.16 10.88 7.22
CA VAL A 191 4.99 11.99 6.28
C VAL A 191 3.60 11.97 5.61
N GLY A 192 3.11 10.79 5.27
CA GLY A 192 1.84 10.63 4.53
C GLY A 192 0.63 11.23 5.23
N PRO A 193 0.35 10.87 6.50
CA PRO A 193 -0.75 11.47 7.25
C PRO A 193 -0.66 12.99 7.32
N LEU A 194 0.53 13.54 7.60
CA LEU A 194 0.74 14.98 7.69
C LEU A 194 0.37 15.69 6.39
N ILE A 195 0.81 15.17 5.24
CA ILE A 195 0.46 15.75 3.94
C ILE A 195 -1.05 15.69 3.71
N MET A 196 -1.67 14.52 3.90
CA MET A 196 -3.06 14.29 3.53
C MET A 196 -4.03 15.02 4.46
N THR A 197 -3.78 15.04 5.77
CA THR A 197 -4.65 15.74 6.72
C THR A 197 -4.52 17.25 6.62
N ASN A 198 -3.31 17.80 6.43
CA ASN A 198 -3.15 19.23 6.20
C ASN A 198 -3.80 19.69 4.89
N LEU A 199 -3.69 18.87 3.83
CA LEU A 199 -4.37 19.17 2.57
C LEU A 199 -5.89 19.16 2.72
N PHE A 200 -6.44 18.17 3.43
CA PHE A 200 -7.85 18.10 3.76
C PHE A 200 -8.29 19.35 4.52
N TYR A 201 -7.57 19.70 5.60
CA TYR A 201 -7.86 20.88 6.41
C TYR A 201 -7.83 22.17 5.61
N PHE A 202 -6.82 22.34 4.74
CA PHE A 202 -6.70 23.55 3.90
C PHE A 202 -7.91 23.74 2.99
N PHE A 203 -8.37 22.67 2.34
CA PHE A 203 -9.50 22.74 1.38
C PHE A 203 -10.88 22.69 2.03
N THR A 204 -10.99 22.41 3.33
CA THR A 204 -12.28 22.41 4.03
C THR A 204 -12.46 23.59 4.98
N ASN A 205 -11.37 24.20 5.48
CA ASN A 205 -11.45 25.25 6.50
C ASN A 205 -10.98 26.64 5.99
N ASN A 206 -10.29 26.73 4.87
CA ASN A 206 -9.83 28.01 4.34
C ASN A 206 -10.91 28.66 3.49
N LYS A 207 -11.45 29.79 3.97
CA LYS A 207 -12.51 30.56 3.29
C LYS A 207 -12.08 31.18 1.96
N GLU A 208 -10.78 31.35 1.73
CA GLU A 208 -10.21 31.88 0.48
C GLU A 208 -9.94 30.79 -0.55
N ALA A 209 -9.88 29.52 -0.14
CA ALA A 209 -9.69 28.39 -1.01
C ALA A 209 -11.02 27.85 -1.56
N ILE A 210 -10.94 27.16 -2.71
CA ILE A 210 -12.08 26.41 -3.23
C ILE A 210 -12.38 25.27 -2.24
N TYR A 211 -13.63 25.16 -1.80
CA TYR A 211 -14.07 24.05 -0.95
C TYR A 211 -13.99 22.72 -1.72
N PHE A 212 -13.09 21.84 -1.30
CA PHE A 212 -12.83 20.58 -1.99
C PHE A 212 -12.36 19.46 -1.05
N PRO A 213 -13.27 18.81 -0.31
CA PRO A 213 -12.94 17.73 0.62
C PRO A 213 -12.22 16.53 -0.03
N GLY A 214 -12.41 16.35 -1.35
CA GLY A 214 -11.76 15.29 -2.14
C GLY A 214 -10.27 15.52 -2.46
N ALA A 215 -9.69 16.68 -2.11
CA ALA A 215 -8.31 17.04 -2.45
C ALA A 215 -7.26 15.98 -2.08
N PRO A 216 -7.28 15.32 -0.91
CA PRO A 216 -6.33 14.26 -0.58
C PRO A 216 -6.40 13.06 -1.53
N PHE A 217 -7.60 12.70 -1.98
CA PHE A 217 -7.79 11.60 -2.93
C PHE A 217 -7.29 11.97 -4.33
N LEU A 218 -7.50 13.21 -4.76
CA LEU A 218 -6.96 13.71 -6.03
C LEU A 218 -5.41 13.72 -6.00
N LEU A 219 -4.80 14.25 -4.94
CA LEU A 219 -3.35 14.22 -4.78
C LEU A 219 -2.82 12.79 -4.79
N ALA A 220 -3.49 11.88 -4.09
CA ALA A 220 -3.13 10.47 -4.07
C ALA A 220 -3.24 9.82 -5.46
N ALA A 221 -4.24 10.17 -6.26
CA ALA A 221 -4.35 9.72 -7.66
C ALA A 221 -3.17 10.20 -8.50
N ILE A 222 -2.78 11.47 -8.37
CA ILE A 222 -1.60 12.05 -9.06
C ILE A 222 -0.32 11.33 -8.63
N ILE A 223 -0.09 11.17 -7.33
CA ILE A 223 1.10 10.47 -6.79
C ILE A 223 1.15 9.03 -7.28
N SER A 224 0.00 8.32 -7.28
CA SER A 224 -0.09 6.94 -7.76
C SER A 224 0.17 6.84 -9.27
N THR A 225 -0.26 7.84 -10.05
CA THR A 225 0.02 7.92 -11.48
C THR A 225 1.52 8.09 -11.74
N LEU A 226 2.20 8.95 -10.97
CA LEU A 226 3.65 9.07 -11.03
C LEU A 226 4.34 7.73 -10.66
N GLY A 227 3.83 7.04 -9.64
CA GLY A 227 4.29 5.71 -9.25
C GLY A 227 4.14 4.68 -10.38
N LEU A 228 3.01 4.70 -11.09
CA LEU A 228 2.78 3.82 -12.25
C LEU A 228 3.76 4.13 -13.39
N ILE A 229 3.97 5.41 -13.72
CA ILE A 229 4.93 5.83 -14.75
C ILE A 229 6.34 5.35 -14.40
N VAL A 230 6.77 5.50 -13.15
CA VAL A 230 8.06 5.01 -12.67
C VAL A 230 8.14 3.50 -12.83
N ALA A 231 7.13 2.75 -12.37
CA ALA A 231 7.10 1.29 -12.48
C ALA A 231 7.19 0.82 -13.95
N VAL A 232 6.42 1.43 -14.85
CA VAL A 232 6.44 1.12 -16.30
C VAL A 232 7.84 1.37 -16.90
N ASN A 233 8.45 2.51 -16.59
CA ASN A 233 9.76 2.87 -17.14
C ASN A 233 10.86 1.89 -16.70
N PHE A 234 10.90 1.51 -15.42
CA PHE A 234 11.93 0.60 -14.91
C PHE A 234 11.67 -0.85 -15.33
N LEU A 235 10.42 -1.31 -15.36
CA LEU A 235 10.08 -2.67 -15.80
C LEU A 235 10.31 -2.87 -17.30
N ASN A 236 10.02 -1.88 -18.13
CA ASN A 236 10.30 -1.95 -19.57
C ASN A 236 11.80 -1.99 -19.86
N LYS A 237 12.63 -1.23 -19.12
CA LYS A 237 14.09 -1.25 -19.27
C LYS A 237 14.72 -2.59 -18.86
N SER A 238 14.11 -3.31 -17.93
CA SER A 238 14.64 -4.58 -17.42
C SER A 238 14.28 -5.80 -18.28
N ASN A 239 13.60 -5.64 -19.42
CA ASN A 239 13.07 -6.73 -20.28
C ASN A 239 12.22 -7.77 -19.54
N LEU A 240 11.71 -7.47 -18.36
CA LEU A 240 10.73 -8.29 -17.64
C LEU A 240 9.35 -8.16 -18.30
N LYS A 241 9.32 -8.30 -19.64
CA LYS A 241 8.08 -8.43 -20.39
C LYS A 241 7.67 -9.89 -20.30
N THR A 242 6.79 -10.19 -19.36
CA THR A 242 5.76 -11.25 -19.42
C THR A 242 5.13 -11.47 -18.08
#